data_1d22d12cfbee5f482e430ad1d58e9caa
#
_entry.id   1d22d12cfbee5f482e430ad1d58e9caa
#
_cell.length_a   1.000
_cell.length_b   1.000
_cell.length_c   1.000
_cell.angle_alpha   90.00
_cell.angle_beta   90.00
_cell.angle_gamma   90.00
#
_symmetry.space_group_name_H-M   'P 1'
#
loop_
_entity.id
_entity.type
_entity.pdbx_description
1 polymer ?
#
loop_
_entity_poly.entity_id
_entity_poly.type
_entity_poly.pdbx_seq_one_letter_code
_entity_poly.pdbx_strand_id
1 'polypeptide(L)'
;MESFATLIQNRRSTRKFTERLLSPEQVQLILRAALMAPSSKRSESWQFVVVEDKEMLARLAACKRNGAAFLEGCALAVVVLGNVMESDVWIEDASVASIYMQLQAEDLGLGSCWCQIRNRETEDETPAGEYVRQLLDIPYQLEVLSIIGFGYKGQERKPFDESRLRWEKVHIGKFSLPEQEGGEA
;
A
#
# COMPACT_ATOMS: atom_id res chain seq x y z
N MET A 1 -11.58 -18.73 -11.96
CA MET A 1 -10.60 -17.63 -11.76
C MET A 1 -11.31 -16.36 -12.20
N GLU A 2 -11.45 -15.38 -11.33
CA GLU A 2 -12.01 -14.07 -11.71
C GLU A 2 -11.13 -13.40 -12.78
N SER A 3 -11.74 -12.55 -13.60
CA SER A 3 -10.96 -11.75 -14.56
C SER A 3 -10.13 -10.71 -13.81
N PHE A 4 -9.00 -10.31 -14.39
CA PHE A 4 -8.18 -9.24 -13.80
C PHE A 4 -8.95 -7.92 -13.66
N ALA A 5 -9.86 -7.62 -14.59
CA ALA A 5 -10.74 -6.45 -14.50
C ALA A 5 -11.65 -6.52 -13.26
N THR A 6 -12.25 -7.67 -12.99
CA THR A 6 -13.08 -7.90 -11.79
C THR A 6 -12.26 -7.78 -10.52
N LEU A 7 -11.04 -8.32 -10.51
CA LEU A 7 -10.11 -8.22 -9.38
C LEU A 7 -9.80 -6.74 -9.03
N ILE A 8 -9.49 -5.93 -10.03
CA ILE A 8 -9.23 -4.48 -9.85
C ILE A 8 -10.47 -3.77 -9.31
N GLN A 9 -11.65 -4.08 -9.83
CA GLN A 9 -12.91 -3.46 -9.42
C GLN A 9 -13.26 -3.81 -7.98
N ASN A 10 -13.01 -5.06 -7.55
CA ASN A 10 -13.31 -5.57 -6.21
C ASN A 10 -12.30 -5.09 -5.17
N ARG A 11 -11.03 -4.90 -5.54
CA ARG A 11 -10.01 -4.45 -4.60
C ARG A 11 -10.35 -3.10 -3.99
N ARG A 12 -10.55 -3.08 -2.68
CA ARG A 12 -10.86 -1.86 -1.90
C ARG A 12 -9.95 -1.77 -0.68
N SER A 13 -9.71 -0.56 -0.19
CA SER A 13 -8.99 -0.37 1.08
C SER A 13 -9.81 -0.90 2.24
N THR A 14 -9.38 -2.01 2.85
CA THR A 14 -9.99 -2.66 4.01
C THR A 14 -9.27 -2.20 5.27
N ARG A 15 -10.01 -1.65 6.24
CA ARG A 15 -9.48 -1.13 7.51
C ARG A 15 -10.05 -1.82 8.74
N LYS A 16 -10.96 -2.79 8.54
CA LYS A 16 -11.47 -3.66 9.58
C LYS A 16 -11.19 -5.09 9.17
N PHE A 17 -10.47 -5.78 10.01
CA PHE A 17 -10.06 -7.15 9.79
C PHE A 17 -10.68 -8.05 10.87
N THR A 18 -10.74 -9.34 10.59
CA THR A 18 -11.08 -10.35 11.59
C THR A 18 -9.81 -10.75 12.35
N GLU A 19 -9.96 -11.44 13.46
CA GLU A 19 -8.82 -11.95 14.25
C GLU A 19 -8.13 -13.18 13.63
N ARG A 20 -8.65 -13.69 12.51
CA ARG A 20 -8.09 -14.85 11.82
C ARG A 20 -6.71 -14.53 11.25
N LEU A 21 -5.73 -15.35 11.60
CA LEU A 21 -4.37 -15.26 11.08
C LEU A 21 -4.29 -15.74 9.62
N LEU A 22 -3.34 -15.22 8.88
CA LEU A 22 -3.02 -15.72 7.55
C LEU A 22 -2.26 -17.05 7.66
N SER A 23 -2.45 -17.91 6.65
CA SER A 23 -1.60 -19.09 6.56
C SER A 23 -0.20 -18.73 6.03
N PRO A 24 0.84 -19.53 6.35
CA PRO A 24 2.18 -19.31 5.80
C PRO A 24 2.21 -19.23 4.27
N GLU A 25 1.36 -20.01 3.60
CA GLU A 25 1.25 -20.03 2.13
C GLU A 25 0.67 -18.71 1.60
N GLN A 26 -0.32 -18.13 2.30
CA GLN A 26 -0.89 -16.82 1.94
C GLN A 26 0.14 -15.71 2.09
N VAL A 27 0.88 -15.71 3.20
CA VAL A 27 1.98 -14.77 3.43
C VAL A 27 3.05 -14.90 2.34
N GLN A 28 3.45 -16.12 2.03
CA GLN A 28 4.42 -16.40 0.97
C GLN A 28 3.96 -15.90 -0.40
N LEU A 29 2.68 -16.10 -0.77
CA LEU A 29 2.14 -15.64 -2.04
C LEU A 29 2.13 -14.11 -2.12
N ILE A 30 1.77 -13.41 -1.04
CA ILE A 30 1.80 -11.94 -0.99
C ILE A 30 3.22 -11.42 -1.18
N LEU A 31 4.19 -11.97 -0.45
CA LEU A 31 5.61 -11.56 -0.55
C LEU A 31 6.21 -11.91 -1.91
N ARG A 32 5.87 -13.08 -2.46
CA ARG A 32 6.28 -13.48 -3.81
C ARG A 32 5.79 -12.48 -4.86
N ALA A 33 4.56 -11.99 -4.75
CA ALA A 33 4.03 -10.96 -5.65
C ALA A 33 4.88 -9.68 -5.61
N ALA A 34 5.29 -9.23 -4.41
CA ALA A 34 6.18 -8.08 -4.26
C ALA A 34 7.54 -8.30 -4.95
N LEU A 35 8.14 -9.46 -4.73
CA LEU A 35 9.45 -9.83 -5.29
C LEU A 35 9.43 -10.02 -6.81
N MET A 36 8.27 -10.23 -7.40
CA MET A 36 8.07 -10.35 -8.85
C MET A 36 7.70 -9.00 -9.51
N ALA A 37 7.58 -7.93 -8.72
CA ALA A 37 7.26 -6.62 -9.25
C ALA A 37 8.39 -6.09 -10.15
N PRO A 38 8.08 -5.47 -11.29
CA PRO A 38 9.11 -4.84 -12.11
C PRO A 38 9.74 -3.64 -11.39
N SER A 39 11.00 -3.39 -11.66
CA SER A 39 11.74 -2.21 -11.18
C SER A 39 12.53 -1.54 -12.30
N SER A 40 12.84 -0.28 -12.15
CA SER A 40 13.67 0.46 -13.10
C SER A 40 15.05 -0.18 -13.20
N LYS A 41 15.51 -0.44 -14.43
CA LYS A 41 16.81 -1.06 -14.73
C LYS A 41 17.07 -2.39 -13.98
N ARG A 42 16.00 -3.02 -13.47
CA ARG A 42 16.06 -4.20 -12.59
C ARG A 42 16.90 -3.92 -11.32
N SER A 43 16.76 -2.71 -10.77
CA SER A 43 17.48 -2.31 -9.55
C SER A 43 17.04 -3.12 -8.33
N GLU A 44 15.75 -3.54 -8.30
CA GLU A 44 15.17 -4.29 -7.18
C GLU A 44 15.52 -3.65 -5.82
N SER A 45 15.56 -2.30 -5.80
CA SER A 45 16.02 -1.50 -4.66
C SER A 45 15.05 -1.54 -3.46
N TRP A 46 13.87 -2.14 -3.63
CA TRP A 46 12.91 -2.34 -2.56
C TRP A 46 13.35 -3.45 -1.59
N GLN A 47 13.00 -3.27 -0.32
CA GLN A 47 13.12 -4.28 0.72
C GLN A 47 11.83 -4.29 1.55
N PHE A 48 11.60 -5.38 2.27
CA PHE A 48 10.36 -5.58 3.00
C PHE A 48 10.65 -6.08 4.42
N VAL A 49 10.01 -5.46 5.44
CA VAL A 49 9.97 -6.01 6.78
C VAL A 49 8.55 -6.52 7.05
N VAL A 50 8.45 -7.77 7.42
CA VAL A 50 7.18 -8.47 7.66
C VAL A 50 6.92 -8.49 9.17
N VAL A 51 5.73 -8.05 9.59
CA VAL A 51 5.34 -7.96 11.00
C VAL A 51 4.01 -8.68 11.20
N GLU A 52 4.00 -9.70 12.07
CA GLU A 52 2.82 -10.46 12.47
C GLU A 52 2.57 -10.36 13.98
N ASP A 53 3.57 -9.92 14.75
CA ASP A 53 3.48 -9.75 16.18
C ASP A 53 2.50 -8.63 16.56
N LYS A 54 1.52 -8.96 17.41
CA LYS A 54 0.41 -8.06 17.76
C LYS A 54 0.87 -6.80 18.50
N GLU A 55 1.86 -6.93 19.37
CA GLU A 55 2.41 -5.77 20.09
C GLU A 55 3.11 -4.82 19.13
N MET A 56 3.88 -5.37 18.19
CA MET A 56 4.54 -4.58 17.16
C MET A 56 3.54 -3.93 16.21
N LEU A 57 2.46 -4.63 15.80
CA LEU A 57 1.38 -4.05 14.99
C LEU A 57 0.70 -2.87 15.71
N ALA A 58 0.45 -2.98 17.01
CA ALA A 58 -0.10 -1.90 17.81
C ALA A 58 0.86 -0.70 17.87
N ARG A 59 2.18 -0.93 18.02
CA ARG A 59 3.19 0.14 17.96
C ARG A 59 3.25 0.78 16.57
N LEU A 60 3.17 0.02 15.49
CA LEU A 60 3.09 0.55 14.14
C LEU A 60 1.82 1.38 13.89
N ALA A 61 0.71 1.07 14.56
CA ALA A 61 -0.52 1.86 14.48
C ALA A 61 -0.36 3.30 14.99
N ALA A 62 0.64 3.57 15.83
CA ALA A 62 1.00 4.89 16.34
C ALA A 62 2.01 5.66 15.44
N CYS A 63 2.45 5.10 14.31
CA CYS A 63 3.53 5.65 13.48
C CYS A 63 3.21 7.00 12.83
N LYS A 64 1.95 7.42 12.83
CA LYS A 64 1.55 8.75 12.33
C LYS A 64 0.25 9.23 12.98
N ARG A 65 0.07 10.54 12.98
CA ARG A 65 -1.06 11.24 13.60
C ARG A 65 -2.44 10.68 13.19
N ASN A 66 -2.66 10.37 11.93
CA ASN A 66 -3.97 9.91 11.43
C ASN A 66 -3.83 8.79 10.39
N GLY A 67 -4.78 7.83 10.42
CA GLY A 67 -4.98 6.85 9.37
C GLY A 67 -4.02 5.65 9.41
N ALA A 68 -3.37 5.38 10.56
CA ALA A 68 -2.56 4.18 10.81
C ALA A 68 -3.24 3.20 11.78
N ALA A 69 -4.24 3.63 12.55
CA ALA A 69 -4.89 2.83 13.60
C ALA A 69 -5.39 1.45 13.15
N PHE A 70 -5.72 1.28 11.86
CA PHE A 70 -6.15 -0.02 11.32
C PHE A 70 -5.05 -1.09 11.37
N LEU A 71 -3.77 -0.71 11.48
CA LEU A 71 -2.64 -1.64 11.54
C LEU A 71 -2.69 -2.54 12.77
N GLU A 72 -3.20 -2.05 13.90
CA GLU A 72 -3.39 -2.85 15.12
C GLU A 72 -4.29 -4.07 14.89
N GLY A 73 -5.30 -3.92 14.03
CA GLY A 73 -6.24 -4.99 13.71
C GLY A 73 -5.82 -5.91 12.56
N CYS A 74 -4.66 -5.70 11.95
CA CYS A 74 -4.17 -6.55 10.86
C CYS A 74 -3.73 -7.92 11.37
N ALA A 75 -3.78 -8.92 10.47
CA ALA A 75 -3.10 -10.20 10.69
C ALA A 75 -1.62 -10.14 10.30
N LEU A 76 -1.28 -9.23 9.37
CA LEU A 76 0.05 -9.04 8.81
C LEU A 76 0.22 -7.59 8.39
N ALA A 77 1.37 -7.00 8.67
CA ALA A 77 1.82 -5.76 8.04
C ALA A 77 3.13 -5.99 7.30
N VAL A 78 3.26 -5.39 6.11
CA VAL A 78 4.52 -5.37 5.36
C VAL A 78 4.97 -3.92 5.26
N VAL A 79 6.12 -3.61 5.87
CA VAL A 79 6.78 -2.31 5.76
C VAL A 79 7.59 -2.31 4.48
N VAL A 80 7.29 -1.36 3.61
CA VAL A 80 7.90 -1.26 2.28
C VAL A 80 8.99 -0.21 2.31
N LEU A 81 10.19 -0.63 1.98
CA LEU A 81 11.40 0.16 2.02
C LEU A 81 11.98 0.34 0.61
N GLY A 82 12.76 1.38 0.41
CA GLY A 82 13.56 1.56 -0.78
C GLY A 82 14.99 2.01 -0.45
N ASN A 83 15.98 1.47 -1.17
CA ASN A 83 17.35 1.91 -1.07
C ASN A 83 17.59 3.11 -2.01
N VAL A 84 17.69 4.29 -1.42
CA VAL A 84 17.85 5.56 -2.15
C VAL A 84 19.20 5.68 -2.86
N MET A 85 20.18 4.85 -2.47
CA MET A 85 21.51 4.84 -3.10
C MET A 85 21.57 3.93 -4.35
N GLU A 86 20.61 2.99 -4.48
CA GLU A 86 20.54 2.04 -5.59
C GLU A 86 19.64 2.50 -6.71
N SER A 87 18.60 3.30 -6.41
CA SER A 87 17.61 3.75 -7.38
C SER A 87 17.10 5.16 -7.06
N ASP A 88 17.20 6.06 -8.04
CA ASP A 88 16.60 7.40 -7.99
C ASP A 88 15.05 7.36 -8.13
N VAL A 89 14.51 6.25 -8.61
CA VAL A 89 13.06 5.98 -8.75
C VAL A 89 12.57 4.91 -7.78
N TRP A 90 13.21 4.79 -6.62
CA TRP A 90 12.85 3.81 -5.59
C TRP A 90 11.39 3.93 -5.12
N ILE A 91 10.82 5.14 -5.17
CA ILE A 91 9.43 5.39 -4.75
C ILE A 91 8.46 4.70 -5.71
N GLU A 92 8.68 4.85 -7.01
CA GLU A 92 7.90 4.23 -8.07
C GLU A 92 8.02 2.71 -8.00
N ASP A 93 9.25 2.19 -7.91
CA ASP A 93 9.54 0.76 -7.81
C ASP A 93 8.85 0.14 -6.58
N ALA A 94 9.00 0.74 -5.40
CA ALA A 94 8.38 0.29 -4.17
C ALA A 94 6.85 0.42 -4.18
N SER A 95 6.30 1.44 -4.88
CA SER A 95 4.86 1.60 -5.07
C SER A 95 4.28 0.51 -5.97
N VAL A 96 4.97 0.13 -7.02
CA VAL A 96 4.58 -0.98 -7.89
C VAL A 96 4.57 -2.30 -7.10
N ALA A 97 5.61 -2.60 -6.34
CA ALA A 97 5.65 -3.78 -5.47
C ALA A 97 4.50 -3.80 -4.46
N SER A 98 4.16 -2.66 -3.88
CA SER A 98 3.03 -2.52 -2.95
C SER A 98 1.70 -2.86 -3.59
N ILE A 99 1.44 -2.42 -4.83
CA ILE A 99 0.17 -2.74 -5.51
C ILE A 99 0.10 -4.20 -5.93
N TYR A 100 1.24 -4.84 -6.31
CA TYR A 100 1.29 -6.28 -6.59
C TYR A 100 0.87 -7.09 -5.36
N MET A 101 1.37 -6.76 -4.16
CA MET A 101 0.93 -7.39 -2.92
C MET A 101 -0.57 -7.23 -2.67
N GLN A 102 -1.12 -6.04 -2.88
CA GLN A 102 -2.53 -5.76 -2.64
C GLN A 102 -3.45 -6.49 -3.63
N LEU A 103 -3.03 -6.64 -4.88
CA LEU A 103 -3.76 -7.40 -5.88
C LEU A 103 -3.72 -8.90 -5.57
N GLN A 104 -2.55 -9.42 -5.15
CA GLN A 104 -2.45 -10.82 -4.72
C GLN A 104 -3.29 -11.09 -3.47
N ALA A 105 -3.34 -10.16 -2.53
CA ALA A 105 -4.21 -10.30 -1.36
C ALA A 105 -5.69 -10.36 -1.76
N GLU A 106 -6.13 -9.53 -2.70
CA GLU A 106 -7.51 -9.56 -3.21
C GLU A 106 -7.82 -10.90 -3.90
N ASP A 107 -6.90 -11.42 -4.73
CA ASP A 107 -7.03 -12.73 -5.39
C ASP A 107 -7.16 -13.89 -4.37
N LEU A 108 -6.55 -13.75 -3.21
CA LEU A 108 -6.66 -14.69 -2.09
C LEU A 108 -7.93 -14.46 -1.22
N GLY A 109 -8.82 -13.54 -1.60
CA GLY A 109 -10.00 -13.17 -0.82
C GLY A 109 -9.69 -12.37 0.45
N LEU A 110 -8.47 -11.87 0.59
CA LEU A 110 -8.03 -11.06 1.72
C LEU A 110 -8.30 -9.57 1.47
N GLY A 111 -8.35 -8.82 2.56
CA GLY A 111 -8.36 -7.36 2.52
C GLY A 111 -6.96 -6.79 2.69
N SER A 112 -6.74 -5.61 2.13
CA SER A 112 -5.50 -4.86 2.34
C SER A 112 -5.76 -3.35 2.43
N CYS A 113 -4.84 -2.63 3.07
CA CYS A 113 -4.87 -1.16 3.08
C CYS A 113 -3.46 -0.59 3.11
N TRP A 114 -3.24 0.43 2.28
CA TRP A 114 -2.02 1.23 2.26
C TRP A 114 -2.02 2.25 3.40
N CYS A 115 -0.97 2.26 4.19
CA CYS A 115 -0.64 3.29 5.17
C CYS A 115 0.57 4.09 4.68
N GLN A 116 0.34 5.33 4.25
CA GLN A 116 1.43 6.21 3.81
C GLN A 116 2.31 6.60 4.99
N ILE A 117 3.63 6.44 4.86
CA ILE A 117 4.64 6.80 5.87
C ILE A 117 5.48 7.98 5.39
N ARG A 118 6.04 7.89 4.19
CA ARG A 118 6.84 8.97 3.61
C ARG A 118 6.07 10.29 3.64
N ASN A 119 6.72 11.36 4.09
CA ASN A 119 6.14 12.70 4.25
C ASN A 119 4.93 12.72 5.22
N ARG A 120 4.99 11.94 6.28
CA ARG A 120 4.03 11.95 7.40
C ARG A 120 4.79 12.06 8.72
N GLU A 121 4.06 12.42 9.77
CA GLU A 121 4.56 12.68 11.13
C GLU A 121 3.69 11.99 12.17
N THR A 122 4.31 11.65 13.30
CA THR A 122 3.64 11.21 14.53
C THR A 122 2.90 12.37 15.20
N GLU A 123 2.20 12.11 16.30
CA GLU A 123 1.59 13.16 17.15
C GLU A 123 2.63 14.16 17.65
N ASP A 124 3.86 13.71 17.97
CA ASP A 124 4.96 14.52 18.49
C ASP A 124 5.83 15.14 17.37
N GLU A 125 5.29 15.24 16.16
CA GLU A 125 5.97 15.83 14.99
C GLU A 125 7.26 15.11 14.56
N THR A 126 7.52 13.90 15.07
CA THR A 126 8.59 13.05 14.59
C THR A 126 8.26 12.54 13.19
N PRO A 127 9.18 12.59 12.21
CA PRO A 127 8.95 12.00 10.90
C PRO A 127 8.55 10.52 11.03
N ALA A 128 7.41 10.14 10.44
CA ALA A 128 6.86 8.78 10.57
C ALA A 128 7.84 7.71 10.08
N GLY A 129 8.65 8.02 9.05
CA GLY A 129 9.72 7.13 8.58
C GLY A 129 10.78 6.88 9.63
N GLU A 130 11.17 7.92 10.40
CA GLU A 130 12.13 7.82 11.49
C GLU A 130 11.58 6.99 12.66
N TYR A 131 10.32 7.23 13.03
CA TYR A 131 9.65 6.42 14.05
C TYR A 131 9.66 4.92 13.69
N VAL A 132 9.27 4.59 12.44
CA VAL A 132 9.26 3.19 11.97
C VAL A 132 10.66 2.60 11.89
N ARG A 133 11.65 3.41 11.46
CA ARG A 133 13.07 3.01 11.39
C ARG A 133 13.58 2.60 12.75
N GLN A 134 13.39 3.42 13.77
CA GLN A 134 13.81 3.15 15.15
C GLN A 134 13.09 1.95 15.74
N LEU A 135 11.80 1.81 15.44
CA LEU A 135 10.96 0.72 15.94
C LEU A 135 11.41 -0.66 15.43
N LEU A 136 11.93 -0.73 14.20
CA LEU A 136 12.24 -1.97 13.49
C LEU A 136 13.74 -2.13 13.18
N ASP A 137 14.61 -1.31 13.75
CA ASP A 137 16.08 -1.33 13.54
C ASP A 137 16.46 -1.23 12.05
N ILE A 138 15.71 -0.42 11.27
CA ILE A 138 15.95 -0.25 9.84
C ILE A 138 17.16 0.66 9.63
N PRO A 139 18.16 0.23 8.84
CA PRO A 139 19.37 1.01 8.60
C PRO A 139 19.09 2.29 7.78
N TYR A 140 19.90 3.33 7.97
CA TYR A 140 19.68 4.68 7.43
C TYR A 140 19.67 4.79 5.90
N GLN A 141 20.31 3.87 5.19
CA GLN A 141 20.29 3.84 3.73
C GLN A 141 18.95 3.40 3.14
N LEU A 142 18.05 2.88 3.97
CA LEU A 142 16.71 2.47 3.55
C LEU A 142 15.68 3.50 4.01
N GLU A 143 14.88 3.97 3.07
CA GLU A 143 13.76 4.87 3.35
C GLU A 143 12.44 4.11 3.42
N VAL A 144 11.58 4.50 4.38
CA VAL A 144 10.26 3.88 4.56
C VAL A 144 9.25 4.60 3.67
N LEU A 145 8.71 3.89 2.67
CA LEU A 145 7.67 4.43 1.79
C LEU A 145 6.29 4.35 2.45
N SER A 146 5.92 3.15 2.85
CA SER A 146 4.57 2.82 3.31
C SER A 146 4.57 1.55 4.16
N ILE A 147 3.42 1.30 4.80
CA ILE A 147 3.11 0.01 5.42
C ILE A 147 1.82 -0.50 4.78
N ILE A 148 1.81 -1.74 4.31
CA ILE A 148 0.60 -2.37 3.80
C ILE A 148 0.09 -3.36 4.84
N GLY A 149 -1.11 -3.10 5.37
CA GLY A 149 -1.77 -4.02 6.30
C GLY A 149 -2.65 -5.01 5.55
N PHE A 150 -2.65 -6.28 5.99
CA PHE A 150 -3.38 -7.40 5.41
C PHE A 150 -4.16 -8.17 6.48
N GLY A 151 -5.25 -8.80 6.06
CA GLY A 151 -6.04 -9.69 6.91
C GLY A 151 -7.34 -10.12 6.24
N TYR A 152 -8.09 -11.00 6.88
CA TYR A 152 -9.43 -11.34 6.40
C TYR A 152 -10.37 -10.16 6.60
N LYS A 153 -11.19 -9.87 5.57
CA LYS A 153 -12.11 -8.71 5.57
C LYS A 153 -13.11 -8.82 6.72
N GLY A 154 -13.08 -7.90 7.66
CA GLY A 154 -14.04 -7.76 8.76
C GLY A 154 -15.27 -6.92 8.39
N GLN A 155 -15.29 -6.40 7.17
CA GLN A 155 -16.44 -5.68 6.60
C GLN A 155 -16.43 -5.85 5.09
N GLU A 156 -17.61 -5.96 4.51
CA GLU A 156 -17.77 -5.91 3.06
C GLU A 156 -17.63 -4.49 2.53
N ARG A 157 -17.05 -4.37 1.34
CA ARG A 157 -16.95 -3.15 0.57
C ARG A 157 -17.59 -3.37 -0.80
N LYS A 158 -18.43 -2.44 -1.23
CA LYS A 158 -18.96 -2.48 -2.60
C LYS A 158 -17.79 -2.36 -3.58
N PRO A 159 -17.83 -3.09 -4.71
CA PRO A 159 -16.91 -2.89 -5.82
C PRO A 159 -16.83 -1.43 -6.24
N PHE A 160 -15.78 -1.06 -6.96
CA PHE A 160 -15.69 0.28 -7.52
C PHE A 160 -16.85 0.51 -8.51
N ASP A 161 -17.53 1.63 -8.37
CA ASP A 161 -18.62 2.03 -9.26
C ASP A 161 -18.03 2.65 -10.53
N GLU A 162 -18.13 1.94 -11.64
CA GLU A 162 -17.56 2.36 -12.93
C GLU A 162 -18.19 3.65 -13.47
N SER A 163 -19.41 4.00 -13.07
CA SER A 163 -20.02 5.28 -13.44
C SER A 163 -19.26 6.50 -12.90
N ARG A 164 -18.38 6.28 -11.92
CA ARG A 164 -17.51 7.29 -11.30
C ARG A 164 -16.11 7.37 -11.91
N LEU A 165 -15.86 6.66 -13.00
CA LEU A 165 -14.60 6.77 -13.74
C LEU A 165 -14.48 8.18 -14.33
N ARG A 166 -13.34 8.79 -14.09
CA ARG A 166 -13.06 10.16 -14.49
C ARG A 166 -12.38 10.19 -15.86
N TRP A 167 -13.15 9.84 -16.88
CA TRP A 167 -12.67 9.80 -18.27
C TRP A 167 -12.16 11.14 -18.77
N GLU A 168 -12.63 12.25 -18.19
CA GLU A 168 -12.14 13.60 -18.49
C GLU A 168 -10.66 13.81 -18.12
N LYS A 169 -10.04 12.87 -17.39
CA LYS A 169 -8.61 12.87 -17.09
C LYS A 169 -7.77 12.08 -18.10
N VAL A 170 -8.39 11.49 -19.10
CA VAL A 170 -7.71 10.73 -20.16
C VAL A 170 -7.68 11.60 -21.43
N HIS A 171 -6.47 11.98 -21.86
CA HIS A 171 -6.25 12.78 -23.04
C HIS A 171 -5.65 11.91 -24.15
N ILE A 172 -6.21 11.97 -25.36
CA ILE A 172 -5.75 11.18 -26.50
C ILE A 172 -4.88 12.07 -27.40
N GLY A 173 -3.66 11.63 -27.65
CA GLY A 173 -2.69 12.31 -28.48
C GLY A 173 -2.00 13.48 -27.79
N LYS A 174 -2.74 14.52 -27.43
CA LYS A 174 -2.20 15.71 -26.75
C LYS A 174 -3.06 16.05 -25.53
N PHE A 175 -2.44 16.68 -24.53
CA PHE A 175 -3.18 17.23 -23.41
C PHE A 175 -4.13 18.33 -23.89
N SER A 176 -5.40 18.26 -23.45
CA SER A 176 -6.41 19.29 -23.70
C SER A 176 -7.08 19.69 -22.37
N LEU A 177 -7.23 20.98 -22.15
CA LEU A 177 -8.10 21.47 -21.08
C LEU A 177 -9.58 21.29 -21.52
N PRO A 178 -10.49 20.95 -20.60
CA PRO A 178 -11.91 21.02 -20.90
C PRO A 178 -12.25 22.45 -21.32
N GLU A 179 -13.00 22.59 -22.43
CA GLU A 179 -13.52 23.89 -22.84
C GLU A 179 -14.31 24.46 -21.66
N GLN A 180 -13.96 25.67 -21.22
CA GLN A 180 -14.81 26.41 -20.29
C GLN A 180 -16.09 26.70 -21.08
N GLU A 181 -17.20 26.06 -20.72
CA GLU A 181 -18.51 26.50 -21.17
C GLU A 181 -18.62 27.98 -20.83
N GLY A 182 -18.52 28.82 -21.88
CA GLY A 182 -18.63 30.25 -21.73
C GLY A 182 -19.98 30.57 -21.09
N GLY A 183 -19.94 31.05 -19.84
CA GLY A 183 -21.10 31.68 -19.26
C GLY A 183 -21.47 32.86 -20.12
N GLU A 184 -22.51 32.69 -20.92
CA GLU A 184 -23.22 33.84 -21.50
C GLU A 184 -23.74 34.67 -20.35
N ALA A 185 -23.34 35.96 -20.35
CA ALA A 185 -23.77 36.98 -19.44
C ALA A 185 -25.21 37.43 -19.74
#